data_058d6bd73632571386fd6056c81dfa8a
#
_entry.id   058d6bd73632571386fd6056c81dfa8a
#
_cell.length_a   1.000
_cell.length_b   1.000
_cell.length_c   1.000
_cell.angle_alpha   90.00
_cell.angle_beta   90.00
_cell.angle_gamma   90.00
#
_symmetry.space_group_name_H-M   'P 1'
#
loop_
_entity.id
_entity.type
_entity.pdbx_description
1 polymer ?
#
loop_
_entity_poly.entity_id
_entity_poly.type
_entity_poly.pdbx_seq_one_letter_code
_entity_poly.pdbx_strand_id
1 'polypeptide(L)'
;MEGTGVMKRKSEGGEVMDGSDITELVGNEQVFSNFVNHKFQELDLDHDGKLSVKELQPAVAELGAALGLPAQGSSPDSDHIYSEVLQEFTHGKQERVSKTEFKEVLSDILVGMAAGLKRDPIIILRIDGEDLHEFLSSPGFESEMVSVFSQIELPEGSTVKHFIVKALEKLTVDQGMPPASDSWVVSNIVEPAIESCGVDEQQPVSQETFIAEFKRVAARVAEILREQPVIVAHTENTFDGSSIKRLLSNKFELDKTLETALEGIPRDRHGKLSKEYLRVGLDVLAPSAGLPPLGAIDQMDKVIAEVFKMMDADDGKTVKEDEFKMLLTEILGSTMLQLEGNPISVSSNSVVHEPLSSASSVLQPHATSSS
;
A
#
# COMPACT_ATOMS: atom_id res chain seq x y z
N MET A 1 -8.30 -31.36 14.46
CA MET A 1 -8.94 -30.23 15.15
C MET A 1 -7.96 -29.71 16.16
N GLU A 2 -7.18 -28.73 15.81
CA GLU A 2 -6.46 -27.88 16.77
C GLU A 2 -6.24 -26.56 16.05
N GLY A 3 -6.94 -25.54 16.52
CA GLY A 3 -6.88 -24.21 15.96
C GLY A 3 -5.53 -23.57 16.24
N THR A 4 -4.86 -23.14 15.22
CA THR A 4 -3.77 -22.19 15.30
C THR A 4 -4.34 -20.88 15.86
N GLY A 5 -4.17 -20.71 17.18
CA GLY A 5 -4.46 -19.44 17.85
C GLY A 5 -3.50 -18.39 17.33
N VAL A 6 -3.98 -17.53 16.46
CA VAL A 6 -3.33 -16.24 16.19
C VAL A 6 -3.35 -15.48 17.52
N MET A 7 -2.22 -15.40 18.18
CA MET A 7 -2.01 -14.50 19.32
C MET A 7 -2.24 -13.08 18.82
N LYS A 8 -3.40 -12.51 19.12
CA LYS A 8 -3.60 -11.07 19.08
C LYS A 8 -2.68 -10.45 20.14
N ARG A 9 -1.47 -10.08 19.74
CA ARG A 9 -0.65 -9.18 20.54
C ARG A 9 -1.31 -7.81 20.52
N LYS A 10 -1.57 -7.26 21.70
CA LYS A 10 -1.78 -5.84 21.89
C LYS A 10 -0.53 -5.13 21.38
N SER A 11 -0.63 -4.34 20.33
CA SER A 11 0.37 -3.34 19.98
C SER A 11 0.31 -2.24 21.05
N GLU A 12 1.08 -2.39 22.13
CA GLU A 12 1.30 -1.32 23.08
C GLU A 12 2.27 -0.33 22.42
N GLY A 13 1.73 0.71 21.76
CA GLY A 13 2.50 1.85 21.32
C GLY A 13 2.39 2.29 19.86
N GLY A 14 1.61 1.63 19.01
CA GLY A 14 1.38 2.09 17.64
C GLY A 14 0.31 3.20 17.57
N GLU A 15 0.61 4.32 16.91
CA GLU A 15 -0.38 5.33 16.57
C GLU A 15 -1.23 4.83 15.39
N VAL A 16 -2.55 4.81 15.56
CA VAL A 16 -3.49 4.34 14.53
C VAL A 16 -4.02 5.54 13.77
N MET A 17 -3.72 5.61 12.48
CA MET A 17 -4.28 6.60 11.57
C MET A 17 -5.53 6.00 10.89
N ASP A 18 -6.70 6.32 11.41
CA ASP A 18 -8.01 5.83 10.93
C ASP A 18 -8.85 6.88 10.19
N GLY A 19 -8.26 8.05 9.93
CA GLY A 19 -8.92 9.17 9.26
C GLY A 19 -9.85 9.99 10.16
N SER A 20 -9.92 9.72 11.47
CA SER A 20 -10.75 10.50 12.42
C SER A 20 -10.38 11.97 12.41
N ASP A 21 -9.08 12.28 12.47
CA ASP A 21 -8.56 13.65 12.51
C ASP A 21 -8.91 14.42 11.23
N ILE A 22 -8.83 13.73 10.07
CA ILE A 22 -9.22 14.30 8.79
C ILE A 22 -10.73 14.61 8.78
N THR A 23 -11.53 13.66 9.28
CA THR A 23 -12.98 13.82 9.37
C THR A 23 -13.35 14.98 10.28
N GLU A 24 -12.67 15.13 11.42
CA GLU A 24 -12.87 16.25 12.37
C GLU A 24 -12.47 17.58 11.73
N LEU A 25 -11.33 17.64 11.04
CA LEU A 25 -10.86 18.84 10.34
C LEU A 25 -11.88 19.30 9.29
N VAL A 26 -12.31 18.41 8.40
CA VAL A 26 -13.25 18.73 7.32
C VAL A 26 -14.66 19.03 7.87
N GLY A 27 -15.07 18.33 8.93
CA GLY A 27 -16.35 18.53 9.60
C GLY A 27 -16.48 19.88 10.34
N ASN A 28 -15.37 20.51 10.71
CA ASN A 28 -15.35 21.82 11.32
C ASN A 28 -15.14 22.91 10.27
N GLU A 29 -16.25 23.47 9.76
CA GLU A 29 -16.27 24.45 8.66
C GLU A 29 -15.32 25.64 8.91
N GLN A 30 -15.23 26.15 10.15
CA GLN A 30 -14.38 27.30 10.45
C GLN A 30 -12.89 26.91 10.47
N VAL A 31 -12.56 25.80 11.07
CA VAL A 31 -11.17 25.27 11.11
C VAL A 31 -10.71 24.93 9.71
N PHE A 32 -11.55 24.21 8.96
CA PHE A 32 -11.25 23.84 7.58
C PHE A 32 -11.08 25.06 6.67
N SER A 33 -11.96 26.05 6.77
CA SER A 33 -11.82 27.28 5.99
C SER A 33 -10.54 28.06 6.33
N ASN A 34 -10.13 28.08 7.59
CA ASN A 34 -8.85 28.70 7.99
C ASN A 34 -7.67 27.92 7.43
N PHE A 35 -7.70 26.60 7.51
CA PHE A 35 -6.69 25.73 6.92
C PHE A 35 -6.56 25.95 5.41
N VAL A 36 -7.68 25.91 4.67
CA VAL A 36 -7.72 26.18 3.22
C VAL A 36 -7.17 27.58 2.90
N ASN A 37 -7.55 28.60 3.68
CA ASN A 37 -7.05 29.96 3.47
C ASN A 37 -5.54 30.05 3.61
N HIS A 38 -4.99 29.37 4.62
CA HIS A 38 -3.55 29.36 4.87
C HIS A 38 -2.81 28.65 3.74
N LYS A 39 -3.25 27.43 3.38
CA LYS A 39 -2.66 26.66 2.29
C LYS A 39 -2.78 27.37 0.95
N PHE A 40 -3.91 27.98 0.66
CA PHE A 40 -4.08 28.73 -0.57
C PHE A 40 -3.11 29.93 -0.64
N GLN A 41 -2.88 30.65 0.46
CA GLN A 41 -1.92 31.76 0.52
C GLN A 41 -0.46 31.31 0.38
N GLU A 42 -0.12 30.14 0.91
CA GLU A 42 1.21 29.54 0.73
C GLU A 42 1.49 29.16 -0.74
N LEU A 43 0.46 28.68 -1.44
CA LEU A 43 0.56 28.20 -2.81
C LEU A 43 0.45 29.33 -3.84
N ASP A 44 -0.32 30.39 -3.57
CA ASP A 44 -0.52 31.54 -4.43
C ASP A 44 0.72 32.45 -4.40
N LEU A 45 1.76 32.06 -5.11
CA LEU A 45 3.07 32.72 -5.10
C LEU A 45 3.07 34.05 -5.86
N ASP A 46 2.25 34.19 -6.89
CA ASP A 46 2.10 35.40 -7.69
C ASP A 46 1.05 36.37 -7.14
N HIS A 47 0.32 35.95 -6.08
CA HIS A 47 -0.74 36.70 -5.37
C HIS A 47 -1.86 37.21 -6.28
N ASP A 48 -2.21 36.41 -7.30
CA ASP A 48 -3.28 36.76 -8.24
C ASP A 48 -4.68 36.29 -7.75
N GLY A 49 -4.73 35.56 -6.64
CA GLY A 49 -5.96 35.01 -6.03
C GLY A 49 -6.48 33.76 -6.71
N LYS A 50 -5.65 33.11 -7.52
CA LYS A 50 -5.93 31.81 -8.17
C LYS A 50 -4.66 30.95 -8.16
N LEU A 51 -4.82 29.63 -8.16
CA LEU A 51 -3.72 28.70 -8.25
C LEU A 51 -3.56 28.19 -9.68
N SER A 52 -2.39 28.38 -10.26
CA SER A 52 -1.99 27.73 -11.50
C SER A 52 -1.68 26.25 -11.26
N VAL A 53 -1.61 25.45 -12.33
CA VAL A 53 -1.18 24.04 -12.26
C VAL A 53 0.18 23.91 -11.56
N LYS A 54 1.10 24.84 -11.82
CA LYS A 54 2.43 24.83 -11.22
C LYS A 54 2.41 25.11 -9.71
N GLU A 55 1.51 25.95 -9.26
CA GLU A 55 1.33 26.27 -7.83
C GLU A 55 0.57 25.17 -7.08
N LEU A 56 -0.24 24.37 -7.76
CA LEU A 56 -0.92 23.21 -7.20
C LEU A 56 0.02 22.00 -6.99
N GLN A 57 1.09 21.89 -7.75
CA GLN A 57 2.02 20.75 -7.66
C GLN A 57 2.53 20.46 -6.25
N PRO A 58 2.95 21.44 -5.42
CA PRO A 58 3.35 21.17 -4.04
C PRO A 58 2.25 20.55 -3.19
N ALA A 59 1.01 21.05 -3.29
CA ALA A 59 -0.13 20.50 -2.56
C ALA A 59 -0.43 19.04 -2.98
N VAL A 60 -0.35 18.74 -4.26
CA VAL A 60 -0.52 17.39 -4.79
C VAL A 60 0.61 16.47 -4.31
N ALA A 61 1.85 16.95 -4.27
CA ALA A 61 2.98 16.20 -3.71
C ALA A 61 2.82 15.93 -2.21
N GLU A 62 2.37 16.92 -1.42
CA GLU A 62 2.08 16.74 0.01
C GLU A 62 0.95 15.74 0.25
N LEU A 63 -0.13 15.79 -0.54
CA LEU A 63 -1.21 14.80 -0.48
C LEU A 63 -0.71 13.40 -0.83
N GLY A 64 0.10 13.27 -1.87
CA GLY A 64 0.71 12.00 -2.25
C GLY A 64 1.60 11.43 -1.15
N ALA A 65 2.45 12.26 -0.55
CA ALA A 65 3.28 11.85 0.59
C ALA A 65 2.43 11.41 1.80
N ALA A 66 1.33 12.12 2.09
CA ALA A 66 0.38 11.75 3.14
C ALA A 66 -0.35 10.42 2.86
N LEU A 67 -0.49 10.05 1.58
CA LEU A 67 -1.02 8.75 1.13
C LEU A 67 0.04 7.64 1.07
N GLY A 68 1.29 7.94 1.41
CA GLY A 68 2.41 7.00 1.32
C GLY A 68 2.86 6.71 -0.11
N LEU A 69 2.50 7.57 -1.07
CA LEU A 69 2.96 7.42 -2.45
C LEU A 69 4.45 7.74 -2.57
N PRO A 70 5.20 7.02 -3.41
CA PRO A 70 6.56 7.38 -3.78
C PRO A 70 6.62 8.80 -4.35
N ALA A 71 7.75 9.49 -4.20
CA ALA A 71 7.90 10.84 -4.72
C ALA A 71 7.62 10.92 -6.22
N GLN A 72 7.05 12.03 -6.67
CA GLN A 72 6.78 12.27 -8.08
C GLN A 72 8.07 12.13 -8.92
N GLY A 73 7.99 11.40 -10.02
CA GLY A 73 9.14 11.06 -10.89
C GLY A 73 9.86 9.77 -10.49
N SER A 74 9.45 9.09 -9.42
CA SER A 74 10.09 7.85 -8.96
C SER A 74 9.47 6.58 -9.55
N SER A 75 8.21 6.60 -9.90
CA SER A 75 7.54 5.46 -10.57
C SER A 75 6.40 5.93 -11.49
N PRO A 76 6.18 5.25 -12.64
CA PRO A 76 5.08 5.57 -13.55
C PRO A 76 3.69 5.51 -12.89
N ASP A 77 3.49 4.57 -11.97
CA ASP A 77 2.21 4.37 -11.30
C ASP A 77 1.89 5.52 -10.33
N SER A 78 2.88 5.94 -9.53
CA SER A 78 2.71 7.11 -8.65
C SER A 78 2.52 8.39 -9.47
N ASP A 79 3.24 8.57 -10.57
CA ASP A 79 3.10 9.73 -11.45
C ASP A 79 1.72 9.81 -12.09
N HIS A 80 1.13 8.67 -12.42
CA HIS A 80 -0.25 8.61 -12.89
C HIS A 80 -1.23 9.12 -11.83
N ILE A 81 -1.12 8.67 -10.58
CA ILE A 81 -1.96 9.12 -9.47
C ILE A 81 -1.79 10.62 -9.22
N TYR A 82 -0.56 11.12 -9.21
CA TYR A 82 -0.30 12.56 -9.10
C TYR A 82 -0.97 13.37 -10.22
N SER A 83 -0.94 12.83 -11.45
CA SER A 83 -1.59 13.45 -12.60
C SER A 83 -3.11 13.47 -12.47
N GLU A 84 -3.72 12.38 -12.00
CA GLU A 84 -5.17 12.31 -11.76
C GLU A 84 -5.63 13.29 -10.68
N VAL A 85 -4.93 13.36 -9.54
CA VAL A 85 -5.22 14.32 -8.47
C VAL A 85 -5.12 15.75 -8.99
N LEU A 86 -4.09 16.05 -9.80
CA LEU A 86 -3.94 17.37 -10.41
C LEU A 86 -5.07 17.69 -11.42
N GLN A 87 -5.51 16.71 -12.19
CA GLN A 87 -6.65 16.84 -13.11
C GLN A 87 -7.95 17.09 -12.34
N GLU A 88 -8.14 16.46 -11.16
CA GLU A 88 -9.32 16.70 -10.33
C GLU A 88 -9.37 18.16 -9.88
N PHE A 89 -8.26 18.72 -9.40
CA PHE A 89 -8.17 20.14 -9.05
C PHE A 89 -8.47 21.08 -10.24
N THR A 90 -8.07 20.72 -11.43
CA THR A 90 -8.22 21.55 -12.63
C THR A 90 -9.50 21.23 -13.43
N HIS A 91 -10.30 20.26 -13.00
CA HIS A 91 -11.44 19.70 -13.74
C HIS A 91 -11.08 19.37 -15.21
N GLY A 92 -9.81 18.98 -15.43
CA GLY A 92 -9.27 18.61 -16.73
C GLY A 92 -9.20 19.72 -17.80
N LYS A 93 -9.58 20.97 -17.47
CA LYS A 93 -9.71 22.05 -18.47
C LYS A 93 -9.27 23.44 -18.00
N GLN A 94 -9.06 23.63 -16.69
CA GLN A 94 -8.76 24.98 -16.16
C GLN A 94 -7.25 25.13 -15.95
N GLU A 95 -6.70 26.23 -16.47
CA GLU A 95 -5.31 26.59 -16.20
C GLU A 95 -5.11 27.17 -14.79
N ARG A 96 -6.18 27.63 -14.14
CA ARG A 96 -6.17 28.30 -12.84
C ARG A 96 -7.40 27.97 -12.00
N VAL A 97 -7.20 27.67 -10.73
CA VAL A 97 -8.22 27.26 -9.76
C VAL A 97 -8.48 28.37 -8.77
N SER A 98 -9.73 28.75 -8.60
CA SER A 98 -10.14 29.70 -7.56
C SER A 98 -10.06 29.06 -6.16
N LYS A 99 -10.02 29.90 -5.12
CA LYS A 99 -10.00 29.41 -3.73
C LYS A 99 -11.23 28.57 -3.36
N THR A 100 -12.40 28.89 -3.93
CA THR A 100 -13.63 28.12 -3.67
C THR A 100 -13.51 26.72 -4.28
N GLU A 101 -13.10 26.62 -5.53
CA GLU A 101 -12.86 25.35 -6.22
C GLU A 101 -11.77 24.53 -5.51
N PHE A 102 -10.66 25.17 -5.11
CA PHE A 102 -9.62 24.52 -4.34
C PHE A 102 -10.14 23.93 -3.02
N LYS A 103 -11.01 24.68 -2.30
CA LYS A 103 -11.64 24.21 -1.06
C LYS A 103 -12.53 23.00 -1.31
N GLU A 104 -13.37 23.02 -2.34
CA GLU A 104 -14.29 21.95 -2.68
C GLU A 104 -13.54 20.68 -3.03
N VAL A 105 -12.59 20.73 -3.96
CA VAL A 105 -11.80 19.57 -4.38
C VAL A 105 -10.96 19.02 -3.24
N LEU A 106 -10.30 19.88 -2.47
CA LEU A 106 -9.51 19.45 -1.31
C LEU A 106 -10.39 18.76 -0.25
N SER A 107 -11.61 19.28 -0.02
CA SER A 107 -12.59 18.62 0.87
C SER A 107 -12.93 17.21 0.37
N ASP A 108 -13.22 17.05 -0.90
CA ASP A 108 -13.60 15.76 -1.48
C ASP A 108 -12.45 14.75 -1.41
N ILE A 109 -11.23 15.18 -1.71
CA ILE A 109 -10.02 14.35 -1.57
C ILE A 109 -9.84 13.91 -0.11
N LEU A 110 -9.89 14.85 0.84
CA LEU A 110 -9.69 14.55 2.26
C LEU A 110 -10.79 13.62 2.81
N VAL A 111 -12.05 13.81 2.41
CA VAL A 111 -13.15 12.90 2.78
C VAL A 111 -12.92 11.51 2.20
N GLY A 112 -12.48 11.41 0.96
CA GLY A 112 -12.10 10.14 0.32
C GLY A 112 -10.96 9.44 1.07
N MET A 113 -9.91 10.20 1.45
CA MET A 113 -8.81 9.70 2.27
C MET A 113 -9.28 9.19 3.63
N ALA A 114 -10.10 9.97 4.34
CA ALA A 114 -10.65 9.56 5.64
C ALA A 114 -11.49 8.28 5.53
N ALA A 115 -12.28 8.14 4.48
CA ALA A 115 -13.07 6.93 4.23
C ALA A 115 -12.17 5.72 3.93
N GLY A 116 -11.09 5.92 3.20
CA GLY A 116 -10.06 4.90 2.94
C GLY A 116 -9.38 4.45 4.22
N LEU A 117 -8.85 5.39 5.01
CA LEU A 117 -8.18 5.11 6.29
C LEU A 117 -9.12 4.47 7.33
N LYS A 118 -10.40 4.82 7.33
CA LYS A 118 -11.38 4.18 8.21
C LYS A 118 -11.61 2.72 7.86
N ARG A 119 -11.55 2.38 6.57
CA ARG A 119 -11.68 0.99 6.09
C ARG A 119 -10.41 0.21 6.33
N ASP A 120 -9.27 0.80 5.97
CA ASP A 120 -7.94 0.19 6.00
C ASP A 120 -7.00 1.13 6.79
N PRO A 121 -7.01 1.09 8.14
CA PRO A 121 -6.21 1.98 8.97
C PRO A 121 -4.72 1.69 8.83
N ILE A 122 -3.92 2.75 8.91
CA ILE A 122 -2.46 2.66 8.94
C ILE A 122 -2.02 2.63 10.40
N ILE A 123 -1.24 1.64 10.77
CA ILE A 123 -0.63 1.53 12.09
C ILE A 123 0.82 2.00 11.99
N ILE A 124 1.16 3.04 12.71
CA ILE A 124 2.52 3.55 12.78
C ILE A 124 3.27 2.80 13.86
N LEU A 125 4.23 1.99 13.45
CA LEU A 125 5.07 1.17 14.33
C LEU A 125 6.44 1.82 14.50
N ARG A 126 6.94 1.82 15.73
CA ARG A 126 8.32 2.18 16.03
C ARG A 126 9.11 0.92 16.30
N ILE A 127 10.01 0.60 15.39
CA ILE A 127 10.88 -0.57 15.48
C ILE A 127 12.20 -0.14 16.12
N ASP A 128 12.42 -0.51 17.39
CA ASP A 128 13.58 -0.09 18.19
C ASP A 128 14.43 -1.27 18.71
N GLY A 129 14.22 -2.46 18.13
CA GLY A 129 14.99 -3.66 18.41
C GLY A 129 14.57 -4.45 19.65
N GLU A 130 13.60 -3.98 20.45
CA GLU A 130 13.13 -4.73 21.63
C GLU A 130 12.43 -6.04 21.22
N ASP A 131 11.49 -5.97 20.29
CA ASP A 131 10.77 -7.15 19.78
C ASP A 131 11.72 -8.14 19.11
N LEU A 132 12.72 -7.65 18.35
CA LEU A 132 13.72 -8.51 17.74
C LEU A 132 14.57 -9.24 18.81
N HIS A 133 14.94 -8.54 19.86
CA HIS A 133 15.68 -9.15 20.98
C HIS A 133 14.82 -10.19 21.73
N GLU A 134 13.52 -9.92 21.91
CA GLU A 134 12.56 -10.88 22.48
C GLU A 134 12.43 -12.12 21.60
N PHE A 135 12.28 -11.92 20.29
CA PHE A 135 12.23 -13.00 19.30
C PHE A 135 13.47 -13.90 19.38
N LEU A 136 14.68 -13.32 19.39
CA LEU A 136 15.94 -14.07 19.49
C LEU A 136 16.10 -14.87 20.81
N SER A 137 15.37 -14.48 21.85
CA SER A 137 15.36 -15.12 23.17
C SER A 137 14.20 -16.10 23.33
N SER A 138 13.28 -16.14 22.36
CA SER A 138 12.09 -16.99 22.43
C SER A 138 12.41 -18.49 22.32
N PRO A 139 11.64 -19.36 22.97
CA PRO A 139 11.83 -20.81 22.85
C PRO A 139 11.60 -21.34 21.41
N GLY A 140 10.85 -20.59 20.60
CA GLY A 140 10.52 -20.95 19.22
C GLY A 140 11.58 -20.57 18.19
N PHE A 141 12.55 -19.73 18.56
CA PHE A 141 13.54 -19.16 17.64
C PHE A 141 14.24 -20.21 16.77
N GLU A 142 14.82 -21.25 17.40
CA GLU A 142 15.59 -22.25 16.67
C GLU A 142 14.72 -23.01 15.65
N SER A 143 13.51 -23.42 16.05
CA SER A 143 12.58 -24.14 15.15
C SER A 143 12.13 -23.27 13.97
N GLU A 144 11.94 -21.99 14.20
CA GLU A 144 11.58 -21.04 13.16
C GLU A 144 12.74 -20.80 12.19
N MET A 145 13.95 -20.64 12.70
CA MET A 145 15.14 -20.48 11.85
C MET A 145 15.48 -21.74 11.02
N VAL A 146 15.21 -22.92 11.56
CA VAL A 146 15.27 -24.17 10.76
C VAL A 146 14.30 -24.14 9.60
N SER A 147 13.06 -23.72 9.85
CA SER A 147 12.04 -23.58 8.80
C SER A 147 12.46 -22.52 7.76
N VAL A 148 12.92 -21.36 8.20
CA VAL A 148 13.41 -20.30 7.31
C VAL A 148 14.56 -20.80 6.45
N PHE A 149 15.55 -21.46 7.06
CA PHE A 149 16.70 -22.02 6.33
C PHE A 149 16.28 -23.00 5.22
N SER A 150 15.30 -23.87 5.51
CA SER A 150 14.81 -24.86 4.54
C SER A 150 14.03 -24.24 3.37
N GLN A 151 13.53 -23.01 3.53
CA GLN A 151 12.75 -22.27 2.53
C GLN A 151 13.59 -21.30 1.70
N ILE A 152 14.87 -21.12 2.06
CA ILE A 152 15.76 -20.24 1.29
C ILE A 152 16.35 -21.02 0.13
N GLU A 153 15.95 -20.65 -1.06
CA GLU A 153 16.52 -21.16 -2.31
C GLU A 153 17.58 -20.18 -2.80
N LEU A 154 18.83 -20.62 -2.82
CA LEU A 154 19.96 -19.83 -3.31
C LEU A 154 20.79 -20.67 -4.29
N PRO A 155 21.48 -20.02 -5.26
CA PRO A 155 22.39 -20.70 -6.18
C PRO A 155 23.50 -21.47 -5.46
N GLU A 156 24.01 -22.55 -6.10
CA GLU A 156 25.18 -23.26 -5.60
C GLU A 156 26.37 -22.31 -5.43
N GLY A 157 27.06 -22.43 -4.29
CA GLY A 157 28.19 -21.55 -3.94
C GLY A 157 27.79 -20.28 -3.16
N SER A 158 26.51 -20.14 -2.79
CA SER A 158 26.09 -19.07 -1.90
C SER A 158 26.71 -19.20 -0.52
N THR A 159 27.07 -18.07 0.08
CA THR A 159 27.75 -17.99 1.38
C THR A 159 26.75 -17.83 2.54
N VAL A 160 27.21 -18.03 3.77
CA VAL A 160 26.41 -17.80 5.00
C VAL A 160 25.81 -16.40 5.00
N LYS A 161 26.55 -15.39 4.53
CA LYS A 161 26.06 -13.99 4.39
C LYS A 161 24.81 -13.92 3.53
N HIS A 162 24.77 -14.59 2.36
CA HIS A 162 23.59 -14.58 1.51
C HIS A 162 22.36 -15.21 2.19
N PHE A 163 22.56 -16.29 2.95
CA PHE A 163 21.49 -16.92 3.72
C PHE A 163 20.98 -15.98 4.83
N ILE A 164 21.88 -15.26 5.53
CA ILE A 164 21.51 -14.30 6.59
C ILE A 164 20.68 -13.16 6.00
N VAL A 165 21.11 -12.55 4.89
CA VAL A 165 20.37 -11.46 4.24
C VAL A 165 18.97 -11.94 3.87
N LYS A 166 18.86 -13.12 3.20
CA LYS A 166 17.56 -13.69 2.85
C LYS A 166 16.69 -14.06 4.03
N ALA A 167 17.27 -14.46 5.14
CA ALA A 167 16.54 -14.72 6.36
C ALA A 167 16.03 -13.43 7.02
N LEU A 168 16.82 -12.34 7.02
CA LEU A 168 16.39 -11.04 7.51
C LEU A 168 15.23 -10.47 6.67
N GLU A 169 15.24 -10.68 5.34
CA GLU A 169 14.13 -10.30 4.45
C GLU A 169 12.82 -11.07 4.74
N LYS A 170 12.91 -12.25 5.36
CA LYS A 170 11.74 -13.07 5.73
C LYS A 170 11.18 -12.73 7.11
N LEU A 171 11.91 -12.02 7.94
CA LEU A 171 11.38 -11.54 9.22
C LEU A 171 10.37 -10.43 9.00
N THR A 172 9.38 -10.38 9.90
CA THR A 172 8.29 -9.42 9.84
C THR A 172 8.44 -8.32 10.90
N VAL A 173 7.63 -7.30 10.82
CA VAL A 173 7.55 -6.25 11.85
C VAL A 173 7.11 -6.80 13.20
N ASP A 174 6.34 -7.88 13.23
CA ASP A 174 5.94 -8.56 14.48
C ASP A 174 7.11 -9.23 15.19
N GLN A 175 8.16 -9.55 14.44
CA GLN A 175 9.44 -10.08 14.97
C GLN A 175 10.45 -8.96 15.25
N GLY A 176 10.01 -7.70 15.11
CA GLY A 176 10.84 -6.52 15.36
C GLY A 176 11.84 -6.20 14.25
N MET A 177 11.64 -6.70 13.04
CA MET A 177 12.47 -6.38 11.89
C MET A 177 11.76 -5.36 10.97
N PRO A 178 12.36 -4.19 10.68
CA PRO A 178 11.84 -3.31 9.64
C PRO A 178 12.02 -3.96 8.26
N PRO A 179 11.27 -3.51 7.23
CA PRO A 179 11.37 -4.08 5.88
C PRO A 179 12.81 -4.10 5.36
N ALA A 180 13.44 -5.28 5.33
CA ALA A 180 14.82 -5.45 4.87
C ALA A 180 14.98 -5.35 3.34
N SER A 181 13.89 -5.12 2.60
CA SER A 181 13.89 -4.74 1.18
C SER A 181 14.08 -3.24 0.97
N ASP A 182 13.87 -2.42 2.00
CA ASP A 182 14.06 -0.98 1.94
C ASP A 182 15.57 -0.65 1.89
N SER A 183 15.97 0.17 0.91
CA SER A 183 17.37 0.49 0.65
C SER A 183 18.06 1.21 1.81
N TRP A 184 17.32 2.05 2.53
CA TRP A 184 17.84 2.75 3.70
C TRP A 184 18.08 1.78 4.86
N VAL A 185 17.13 0.85 5.10
CA VAL A 185 17.28 -0.21 6.12
C VAL A 185 18.48 -1.10 5.79
N VAL A 186 18.62 -1.50 4.53
CA VAL A 186 19.78 -2.28 4.08
C VAL A 186 21.07 -1.55 4.40
N SER A 187 21.22 -0.30 3.95
CA SER A 187 22.47 0.45 4.04
C SER A 187 22.81 0.94 5.44
N ASN A 188 21.81 1.22 6.30
CA ASN A 188 22.05 1.83 7.62
C ASN A 188 21.89 0.84 8.78
N ILE A 189 21.21 -0.29 8.57
CA ILE A 189 20.94 -1.27 9.64
C ILE A 189 21.58 -2.63 9.31
N VAL A 190 21.23 -3.22 8.14
CA VAL A 190 21.60 -4.59 7.81
C VAL A 190 23.08 -4.74 7.48
N GLU A 191 23.58 -3.96 6.51
CA GLU A 191 24.99 -4.02 6.11
C GLU A 191 25.96 -3.69 7.25
N PRO A 192 25.75 -2.61 8.05
CA PRO A 192 26.60 -2.34 9.21
C PRO A 192 26.59 -3.46 10.27
N ALA A 193 25.43 -4.12 10.47
CA ALA A 193 25.36 -5.25 11.40
C ALA A 193 26.19 -6.44 10.90
N ILE A 194 26.08 -6.80 9.64
CA ILE A 194 26.84 -7.89 9.01
C ILE A 194 28.35 -7.59 9.07
N GLU A 195 28.75 -6.38 8.67
CA GLU A 195 30.16 -5.95 8.67
C GLU A 195 30.76 -5.99 10.07
N SER A 196 30.06 -5.46 11.08
CA SER A 196 30.55 -5.45 12.47
C SER A 196 30.67 -6.85 13.06
N CYS A 197 29.87 -7.80 12.59
CA CYS A 197 29.97 -9.20 13.00
C CYS A 197 31.12 -9.96 12.32
N GLY A 198 31.67 -9.47 11.19
CA GLY A 198 32.75 -10.13 10.47
C GLY A 198 32.37 -11.55 10.02
N VAL A 199 31.19 -11.71 9.41
CA VAL A 199 30.72 -13.00 8.91
C VAL A 199 31.69 -13.56 7.89
N ASP A 200 32.22 -14.77 8.13
CA ASP A 200 33.17 -15.42 7.22
C ASP A 200 32.47 -15.88 5.93
N GLU A 201 32.82 -15.28 4.82
CA GLU A 201 32.26 -15.60 3.50
C GLU A 201 32.74 -16.96 2.95
N GLN A 202 33.80 -17.54 3.51
CA GLN A 202 34.36 -18.83 3.05
C GLN A 202 33.87 -20.02 3.86
N GLN A 203 33.14 -19.78 4.94
CA GLN A 203 32.66 -20.86 5.81
C GLN A 203 31.58 -21.70 5.12
N PRO A 204 31.67 -23.04 5.17
CA PRO A 204 30.63 -23.92 4.65
C PRO A 204 29.28 -23.65 5.31
N VAL A 205 28.23 -23.55 4.49
CA VAL A 205 26.88 -23.32 4.99
C VAL A 205 26.30 -24.60 5.55
N SER A 206 26.17 -24.67 6.88
CA SER A 206 25.36 -25.68 7.56
C SER A 206 24.22 -25.01 8.28
N GLN A 207 23.17 -25.74 8.59
CA GLN A 207 22.04 -25.23 9.37
C GLN A 207 22.50 -24.69 10.74
N GLU A 208 23.41 -25.39 11.42
CA GLU A 208 23.94 -24.98 12.71
C GLU A 208 24.73 -23.67 12.61
N THR A 209 25.64 -23.59 11.61
CA THR A 209 26.43 -22.39 11.35
C THR A 209 25.52 -21.21 11.01
N PHE A 210 24.52 -21.44 10.15
CA PHE A 210 23.54 -20.41 9.79
C PHE A 210 22.81 -19.87 11.02
N ILE A 211 22.25 -20.73 11.88
CA ILE A 211 21.49 -20.30 13.05
C ILE A 211 22.37 -19.50 14.02
N ALA A 212 23.61 -19.95 14.27
CA ALA A 212 24.54 -19.26 15.16
C ALA A 212 24.92 -17.87 14.63
N GLU A 213 25.29 -17.78 13.34
CA GLU A 213 25.68 -16.52 12.71
C GLU A 213 24.47 -15.58 12.54
N PHE A 214 23.30 -16.09 12.16
CA PHE A 214 22.08 -15.32 12.08
C PHE A 214 21.73 -14.68 13.42
N LYS A 215 21.77 -15.47 14.52
CA LYS A 215 21.50 -14.96 15.88
C LYS A 215 22.44 -13.82 16.26
N ARG A 216 23.72 -13.93 15.90
CA ARG A 216 24.73 -12.91 16.17
C ARG A 216 24.48 -11.62 15.38
N VAL A 217 24.18 -11.76 14.09
CA VAL A 217 23.88 -10.61 13.22
C VAL A 217 22.57 -9.94 13.63
N ALA A 218 21.52 -10.72 13.88
CA ALA A 218 20.21 -10.18 14.28
C ALA A 218 20.27 -9.50 15.66
N ALA A 219 21.08 -10.00 16.59
CA ALA A 219 21.34 -9.31 17.86
C ALA A 219 22.01 -7.94 17.61
N ARG A 220 22.94 -7.86 16.66
CA ARG A 220 23.57 -6.59 16.29
C ARG A 220 22.60 -5.64 15.59
N VAL A 221 21.72 -6.16 14.73
CA VAL A 221 20.59 -5.38 14.15
C VAL A 221 19.74 -4.77 15.26
N ALA A 222 19.35 -5.55 16.27
CA ALA A 222 18.57 -5.06 17.41
C ALA A 222 19.29 -3.94 18.20
N GLU A 223 20.61 -4.03 18.36
CA GLU A 223 21.39 -2.95 18.98
C GLU A 223 21.39 -1.67 18.16
N ILE A 224 21.59 -1.78 16.83
CA ILE A 224 21.56 -0.62 15.92
C ILE A 224 20.17 0.02 15.92
N LEU A 225 19.09 -0.77 15.86
CA LEU A 225 17.73 -0.29 15.94
C LEU A 225 17.43 0.43 17.28
N ARG A 226 18.05 0.03 18.39
CA ARG A 226 17.93 0.73 19.67
C ARG A 226 18.56 2.12 19.63
N GLU A 227 19.68 2.25 18.93
CA GLU A 227 20.37 3.54 18.74
C GLU A 227 19.65 4.41 17.71
N GLN A 228 19.11 3.78 16.68
CA GLN A 228 18.46 4.43 15.54
C GLN A 228 17.14 3.72 15.19
N PRO A 229 16.06 4.00 15.93
CA PRO A 229 14.75 3.41 15.66
C PRO A 229 14.19 3.76 14.27
N VAL A 230 13.50 2.79 13.68
CA VAL A 230 12.87 2.94 12.36
C VAL A 230 11.36 3.06 12.53
N ILE A 231 10.76 4.04 11.85
CA ILE A 231 9.31 4.19 11.81
C ILE A 231 8.78 3.46 10.58
N VAL A 232 7.80 2.59 10.80
CA VAL A 232 7.17 1.78 9.76
C VAL A 232 5.67 2.04 9.74
N ALA A 233 5.13 2.37 8.58
CA ALA A 233 3.71 2.38 8.32
C ALA A 233 3.28 0.96 7.93
N HIS A 234 2.44 0.35 8.77
CA HIS A 234 1.90 -1.00 8.59
C HIS A 234 0.43 -0.92 8.23
N THR A 235 0.02 -1.64 7.18
CA THR A 235 -1.38 -1.78 6.77
C THR A 235 -1.75 -3.23 6.61
N GLU A 236 -2.98 -3.58 7.00
CA GLU A 236 -3.59 -4.87 6.71
C GLU A 236 -4.81 -4.65 5.83
N ASN A 237 -4.76 -5.16 4.62
CA ASN A 237 -5.87 -5.13 3.68
C ASN A 237 -6.51 -6.51 3.59
N THR A 238 -7.80 -6.59 3.89
CA THR A 238 -8.57 -7.83 3.77
C THR A 238 -9.55 -7.73 2.60
N PHE A 239 -9.36 -8.60 1.62
CA PHE A 239 -10.23 -8.75 0.48
C PHE A 239 -11.23 -9.88 0.77
N ASP A 240 -12.44 -9.51 1.20
CA ASP A 240 -13.52 -10.43 1.59
C ASP A 240 -14.71 -10.42 0.61
N GLY A 241 -14.58 -9.75 -0.53
CA GLY A 241 -15.64 -9.60 -1.52
C GLY A 241 -16.67 -8.51 -1.21
N SER A 242 -16.64 -7.86 -0.05
CA SER A 242 -17.63 -6.85 0.34
C SER A 242 -17.66 -5.64 -0.58
N SER A 243 -16.51 -5.18 -1.07
CA SER A 243 -16.40 -4.07 -2.02
C SER A 243 -17.00 -4.42 -3.37
N ILE A 244 -16.75 -5.63 -3.87
CA ILE A 244 -17.38 -6.15 -5.11
C ILE A 244 -18.91 -6.20 -4.95
N LYS A 245 -19.38 -6.70 -3.81
CA LYS A 245 -20.82 -6.78 -3.48
C LYS A 245 -21.48 -5.40 -3.51
N ARG A 246 -20.80 -4.39 -2.96
CA ARG A 246 -21.27 -3.00 -2.99
C ARG A 246 -21.38 -2.50 -4.42
N LEU A 247 -20.35 -2.68 -5.26
CA LEU A 247 -20.35 -2.29 -6.67
C LEU A 247 -21.48 -2.99 -7.44
N LEU A 248 -21.62 -4.32 -7.32
CA LEU A 248 -22.68 -5.10 -7.97
C LEU A 248 -24.10 -4.68 -7.53
N SER A 249 -24.24 -4.17 -6.30
CA SER A 249 -25.53 -3.69 -5.77
C SER A 249 -25.87 -2.27 -6.25
N ASN A 250 -24.90 -1.49 -6.71
CA ASN A 250 -25.09 -0.14 -7.24
C ASN A 250 -25.08 -0.17 -8.77
N LYS A 251 -26.25 -0.42 -9.36
CA LYS A 251 -26.39 -0.56 -10.82
C LYS A 251 -25.86 0.64 -11.60
N PHE A 252 -26.06 1.86 -11.12
CA PHE A 252 -25.59 3.06 -11.80
C PHE A 252 -24.07 3.15 -11.85
N GLU A 253 -23.41 2.88 -10.70
CA GLU A 253 -21.96 2.88 -10.61
C GLU A 253 -21.35 1.73 -11.44
N LEU A 254 -21.94 0.54 -11.36
CA LEU A 254 -21.53 -0.61 -12.16
C LEU A 254 -21.61 -0.33 -13.66
N ASP A 255 -22.75 0.18 -14.15
CA ASP A 255 -22.94 0.48 -15.57
C ASP A 255 -21.91 1.52 -16.05
N LYS A 256 -21.70 2.59 -15.27
CA LYS A 256 -20.69 3.62 -15.57
C LYS A 256 -19.27 3.05 -15.64
N THR A 257 -18.90 2.22 -14.66
CA THR A 257 -17.55 1.62 -14.59
C THR A 257 -17.34 0.61 -15.73
N LEU A 258 -18.37 -0.17 -16.08
CA LEU A 258 -18.34 -1.07 -17.23
C LEU A 258 -18.17 -0.30 -18.54
N GLU A 259 -18.82 0.85 -18.70
CA GLU A 259 -18.65 1.70 -19.90
C GLU A 259 -17.22 2.19 -20.01
N THR A 260 -16.64 2.71 -18.91
CA THR A 260 -15.23 3.14 -18.86
C THR A 260 -14.29 1.99 -19.22
N ALA A 261 -14.51 0.79 -18.68
CA ALA A 261 -13.68 -0.38 -18.98
C ALA A 261 -13.70 -0.77 -20.45
N LEU A 262 -14.78 -0.47 -21.16
CA LEU A 262 -14.93 -0.80 -22.59
C LEU A 262 -14.35 0.25 -23.54
N GLU A 263 -14.10 1.48 -23.09
CA GLU A 263 -13.59 2.57 -23.93
C GLU A 263 -12.22 2.25 -24.54
N GLY A 264 -11.35 1.55 -23.79
CA GLY A 264 -10.00 1.16 -24.24
C GLY A 264 -9.94 -0.17 -25.00
N ILE A 265 -11.03 -0.93 -25.10
CA ILE A 265 -11.01 -2.27 -25.67
C ILE A 265 -11.22 -2.24 -27.19
N PRO A 266 -10.31 -2.85 -27.99
CA PRO A 266 -10.44 -2.91 -29.44
C PRO A 266 -11.69 -3.68 -29.89
N ARG A 267 -12.35 -3.16 -30.91
CA ARG A 267 -13.53 -3.79 -31.56
C ARG A 267 -13.15 -4.32 -32.95
N ASP A 268 -13.69 -5.47 -33.29
CA ASP A 268 -13.57 -5.98 -34.65
C ASP A 268 -14.40 -5.17 -35.67
N ARG A 269 -14.30 -5.50 -36.97
CA ARG A 269 -15.06 -4.85 -38.05
C ARG A 269 -16.58 -5.00 -37.92
N HIS A 270 -17.06 -5.85 -37.03
CA HIS A 270 -18.47 -6.08 -36.72
C HIS A 270 -18.91 -5.46 -35.39
N GLY A 271 -18.02 -4.68 -34.74
CA GLY A 271 -18.25 -4.06 -33.45
C GLY A 271 -18.22 -5.02 -32.23
N LYS A 272 -17.68 -6.24 -32.42
CA LYS A 272 -17.56 -7.23 -31.36
C LYS A 272 -16.22 -7.10 -30.64
N LEU A 273 -16.18 -7.56 -29.37
CA LEU A 273 -15.03 -7.55 -28.49
C LEU A 273 -14.50 -9.00 -28.34
N SER A 274 -13.17 -9.16 -28.31
CA SER A 274 -12.58 -10.47 -28.01
C SER A 274 -12.58 -10.70 -26.50
N LYS A 275 -12.92 -11.94 -26.08
CA LYS A 275 -12.87 -12.35 -24.68
C LYS A 275 -11.44 -12.29 -24.10
N GLU A 276 -10.39 -12.30 -24.93
CA GLU A 276 -9.00 -12.09 -24.49
C GLU A 276 -8.80 -10.78 -23.73
N TYR A 277 -9.64 -9.76 -23.99
CA TYR A 277 -9.60 -8.48 -23.27
C TYR A 277 -10.40 -8.44 -21.97
N LEU A 278 -11.04 -9.55 -21.55
CA LEU A 278 -11.76 -9.58 -20.27
C LEU A 278 -10.85 -9.29 -19.07
N ARG A 279 -9.58 -9.73 -19.13
CA ARG A 279 -8.59 -9.40 -18.08
C ARG A 279 -8.28 -7.91 -18.03
N VAL A 280 -8.13 -7.27 -19.19
CA VAL A 280 -7.93 -5.82 -19.31
C VAL A 280 -9.16 -5.06 -18.77
N GLY A 281 -10.36 -5.50 -19.15
CA GLY A 281 -11.61 -4.92 -18.62
C GLY A 281 -11.73 -5.09 -17.11
N LEU A 282 -11.35 -6.25 -16.56
CA LEU A 282 -11.35 -6.50 -15.13
C LEU A 282 -10.35 -5.61 -14.39
N ASP A 283 -9.16 -5.39 -14.95
CA ASP A 283 -8.13 -4.54 -14.36
C ASP A 283 -8.60 -3.07 -14.25
N VAL A 284 -9.30 -2.58 -15.26
CA VAL A 284 -9.95 -1.25 -15.22
C VAL A 284 -11.05 -1.18 -14.15
N LEU A 285 -11.79 -2.28 -13.93
CA LEU A 285 -12.83 -2.37 -12.90
C LEU A 285 -12.25 -2.55 -11.47
N ALA A 286 -11.03 -3.04 -11.36
CA ALA A 286 -10.42 -3.45 -10.09
C ALA A 286 -10.49 -2.36 -8.99
N PRO A 287 -10.14 -1.08 -9.23
CA PRO A 287 -10.22 -0.04 -8.22
C PRO A 287 -11.64 0.17 -7.68
N SER A 288 -12.64 0.24 -8.57
CA SER A 288 -14.05 0.41 -8.18
C SER A 288 -14.62 -0.83 -7.46
N ALA A 289 -14.10 -2.00 -7.78
CA ALA A 289 -14.45 -3.27 -7.14
C ALA A 289 -13.68 -3.48 -5.81
N GLY A 290 -12.76 -2.60 -5.45
CA GLY A 290 -11.89 -2.76 -4.29
C GLY A 290 -10.96 -3.96 -4.41
N LEU A 291 -10.53 -4.28 -5.62
CA LEU A 291 -9.56 -5.31 -5.93
C LEU A 291 -8.18 -4.66 -6.18
N PRO A 292 -7.08 -5.37 -5.88
CA PRO A 292 -5.76 -4.93 -6.27
C PRO A 292 -5.59 -5.03 -7.80
N PRO A 293 -4.63 -4.29 -8.39
CA PRO A 293 -4.25 -4.50 -9.78
C PRO A 293 -3.87 -5.96 -10.06
N LEU A 294 -4.17 -6.44 -11.25
CA LEU A 294 -3.78 -7.80 -11.66
C LEU A 294 -2.25 -7.93 -11.66
N GLY A 295 -1.74 -9.00 -11.07
CA GLY A 295 -0.30 -9.25 -10.90
C GLY A 295 0.29 -8.66 -9.60
N ALA A 296 -0.48 -7.91 -8.81
CA ALA A 296 0.02 -7.31 -7.56
C ALA A 296 0.01 -8.30 -6.37
N ILE A 297 -0.94 -9.24 -6.35
CA ILE A 297 -1.12 -10.20 -5.26
C ILE A 297 -1.32 -11.61 -5.83
N ASP A 298 -0.33 -12.49 -5.69
CA ASP A 298 -0.34 -13.86 -6.21
C ASP A 298 -1.59 -14.68 -5.81
N GLN A 299 -2.08 -14.50 -4.59
CA GLN A 299 -3.27 -15.21 -4.12
C GLN A 299 -4.53 -14.73 -4.84
N MET A 300 -4.65 -13.43 -5.10
CA MET A 300 -5.75 -12.84 -5.85
C MET A 300 -5.70 -13.30 -7.31
N ASP A 301 -4.52 -13.30 -7.92
CA ASP A 301 -4.33 -13.76 -9.29
C ASP A 301 -4.73 -15.23 -9.49
N LYS A 302 -4.46 -16.08 -8.49
CA LYS A 302 -4.94 -17.48 -8.49
C LYS A 302 -6.46 -17.56 -8.45
N VAL A 303 -7.10 -16.79 -7.58
CA VAL A 303 -8.58 -16.73 -7.51
C VAL A 303 -9.17 -16.29 -8.84
N ILE A 304 -8.64 -15.21 -9.42
CA ILE A 304 -9.09 -14.69 -10.71
C ILE A 304 -8.86 -15.71 -11.83
N ALA A 305 -7.69 -16.38 -11.86
CA ALA A 305 -7.40 -17.42 -12.86
C ALA A 305 -8.36 -18.61 -12.76
N GLU A 306 -8.72 -19.03 -11.54
CA GLU A 306 -9.71 -20.09 -11.32
C GLU A 306 -11.10 -19.68 -11.81
N VAL A 307 -11.54 -18.44 -11.54
CA VAL A 307 -12.81 -17.90 -12.03
C VAL A 307 -12.83 -17.87 -13.57
N PHE A 308 -11.78 -17.36 -14.21
CA PHE A 308 -11.67 -17.35 -15.68
C PHE A 308 -11.74 -18.76 -16.27
N LYS A 309 -11.08 -19.73 -15.63
CA LYS A 309 -11.12 -21.14 -16.05
C LYS A 309 -12.50 -21.76 -15.90
N MET A 310 -13.20 -21.48 -14.80
CA MET A 310 -14.56 -22.01 -14.56
C MET A 310 -15.57 -21.48 -15.59
N MET A 311 -15.36 -20.27 -16.11
CA MET A 311 -16.28 -19.57 -17.00
C MET A 311 -15.92 -19.72 -18.49
N ASP A 312 -14.88 -20.48 -18.86
CA ASP A 312 -14.32 -20.52 -20.22
C ASP A 312 -14.10 -19.09 -20.79
N ALA A 313 -13.64 -18.18 -19.93
CA ALA A 313 -13.54 -16.78 -20.30
C ALA A 313 -12.36 -16.48 -21.25
N ASP A 314 -11.37 -17.36 -21.32
CA ASP A 314 -10.14 -17.23 -22.16
C ASP A 314 -10.27 -18.00 -23.50
N ASP A 315 -11.49 -18.27 -24.02
CA ASP A 315 -11.71 -19.07 -25.24
C ASP A 315 -11.41 -18.33 -26.57
N GLY A 316 -10.99 -17.07 -26.50
CA GLY A 316 -10.62 -16.24 -27.66
C GLY A 316 -11.77 -15.87 -28.61
N LYS A 317 -13.02 -16.22 -28.27
CA LYS A 317 -14.18 -15.87 -29.10
C LYS A 317 -14.51 -14.39 -29.00
N THR A 318 -15.17 -13.87 -30.03
CA THR A 318 -15.68 -12.51 -30.04
C THR A 318 -17.16 -12.48 -29.66
N VAL A 319 -17.55 -11.54 -28.79
CA VAL A 319 -18.91 -11.38 -28.26
C VAL A 319 -19.41 -9.95 -28.50
N LYS A 320 -20.72 -9.74 -28.36
CA LYS A 320 -21.30 -8.40 -28.39
C LYS A 320 -20.96 -7.66 -27.10
N GLU A 321 -21.11 -6.34 -27.12
CA GLU A 321 -20.83 -5.47 -25.98
C GLU A 321 -21.63 -5.85 -24.73
N ASP A 322 -22.95 -6.06 -24.87
CA ASP A 322 -23.81 -6.45 -23.74
C ASP A 322 -23.39 -7.80 -23.13
N GLU A 323 -22.97 -8.74 -23.98
CA GLU A 323 -22.46 -10.04 -23.53
C GLU A 323 -21.11 -9.90 -22.83
N PHE A 324 -20.26 -9.00 -23.29
CA PHE A 324 -18.97 -8.72 -22.66
C PHE A 324 -19.15 -8.07 -21.28
N LYS A 325 -20.07 -7.09 -21.15
CA LYS A 325 -20.44 -6.49 -19.85
C LYS A 325 -21.02 -7.54 -18.89
N MET A 326 -21.86 -8.44 -19.41
CA MET A 326 -22.41 -9.54 -18.61
C MET A 326 -21.30 -10.47 -18.09
N LEU A 327 -20.36 -10.87 -18.93
CA LEU A 327 -19.22 -11.71 -18.54
C LEU A 327 -18.36 -11.05 -17.47
N LEU A 328 -18.04 -9.75 -17.60
CA LEU A 328 -17.30 -9.01 -16.56
C LEU A 328 -18.08 -9.00 -15.23
N THR A 329 -19.39 -8.78 -15.27
CA THR A 329 -20.25 -8.80 -14.08
C THR A 329 -20.28 -10.19 -13.43
N GLU A 330 -20.34 -11.26 -14.22
CA GLU A 330 -20.30 -12.64 -13.74
C GLU A 330 -18.94 -13.00 -13.16
N ILE A 331 -17.84 -12.54 -13.76
CA ILE A 331 -16.47 -12.69 -13.22
C ILE A 331 -16.36 -12.02 -11.86
N LEU A 332 -16.82 -10.75 -11.74
CA LEU A 332 -16.86 -10.06 -10.44
C LEU A 332 -17.70 -10.81 -9.40
N GLY A 333 -18.90 -11.29 -9.78
CA GLY A 333 -19.77 -12.06 -8.89
C GLY A 333 -19.12 -13.36 -8.42
N SER A 334 -18.46 -14.08 -9.31
CA SER A 334 -17.77 -15.33 -8.98
C SER A 334 -16.53 -15.06 -8.10
N THR A 335 -15.78 -14.01 -8.38
CA THR A 335 -14.65 -13.57 -7.54
C THR A 335 -15.13 -13.18 -6.14
N MET A 336 -16.24 -12.43 -6.04
CA MET A 336 -16.87 -12.08 -4.76
C MET A 336 -17.18 -13.34 -3.91
N LEU A 337 -17.82 -14.34 -4.51
CA LEU A 337 -18.18 -15.58 -3.80
C LEU A 337 -16.95 -16.36 -3.33
N GLN A 338 -15.87 -16.38 -4.13
CA GLN A 338 -14.61 -17.00 -3.74
C GLN A 338 -14.00 -16.31 -2.52
N LEU A 339 -13.99 -14.97 -2.53
CA LEU A 339 -13.45 -14.15 -1.44
C LEU A 339 -14.31 -14.18 -0.18
N GLU A 340 -15.66 -14.24 -0.32
CA GLU A 340 -16.56 -14.46 0.84
C GLU A 340 -16.27 -15.81 1.52
N GLY A 341 -15.95 -16.84 0.75
CA GLY A 341 -15.60 -18.16 1.29
C GLY A 341 -14.18 -18.26 1.85
N ASN A 342 -13.24 -17.56 1.23
CA ASN A 342 -11.82 -17.59 1.58
C ASN A 342 -11.21 -16.18 1.44
N PRO A 343 -11.38 -15.32 2.46
CA PRO A 343 -10.82 -13.97 2.44
C PRO A 343 -9.29 -13.98 2.30
N ILE A 344 -8.76 -13.05 1.51
CA ILE A 344 -7.32 -12.84 1.35
C ILE A 344 -6.91 -11.65 2.20
N SER A 345 -5.99 -11.85 3.15
CA SER A 345 -5.39 -10.79 3.94
C SER A 345 -3.96 -10.55 3.48
N VAL A 346 -3.64 -9.30 3.22
CA VAL A 346 -2.31 -8.85 2.79
C VAL A 346 -1.83 -7.75 3.70
N SER A 347 -0.68 -7.97 4.32
CA SER A 347 0.02 -6.95 5.09
C SER A 347 1.04 -6.27 4.21
N SER A 348 1.10 -4.96 4.26
CA SER A 348 2.19 -4.19 3.66
C SER A 348 2.87 -3.31 4.70
N ASN A 349 4.18 -3.15 4.54
CA ASN A 349 5.02 -2.38 5.44
C ASN A 349 5.88 -1.43 4.61
N SER A 350 5.87 -0.16 4.95
CA SER A 350 6.74 0.85 4.33
C SER A 350 7.48 1.64 5.38
N VAL A 351 8.77 1.92 5.12
CA VAL A 351 9.60 2.73 6.00
C VAL A 351 9.28 4.20 5.79
N VAL A 352 9.06 4.92 6.89
CA VAL A 352 8.81 6.36 6.87
C VAL A 352 10.14 7.09 6.99
N HIS A 353 10.64 7.65 5.88
CA HIS A 353 11.94 8.33 5.80
C HIS A 353 11.91 9.79 6.27
N GLU A 354 10.73 10.43 6.25
CA GLU A 354 10.56 11.78 6.75
C GLU A 354 9.87 11.75 8.12
N PRO A 355 10.26 12.66 9.05
CA PRO A 355 9.57 12.71 10.33
C PRO A 355 8.09 13.03 10.11
N LEU A 356 7.20 12.24 10.74
CA LEU A 356 5.74 12.43 10.73
C LEU A 356 5.29 13.86 11.09
N SER A 357 6.18 14.66 11.71
CA SER A 357 5.97 16.08 11.97
C SER A 357 5.77 16.93 10.72
N SER A 358 6.27 16.52 9.55
CA SER A 358 6.04 17.22 8.28
C SER A 358 4.70 16.82 7.63
N ALA A 359 4.27 15.57 7.78
CA ALA A 359 2.94 15.12 7.36
C ALA A 359 1.84 15.67 8.29
N SER A 360 2.11 15.78 9.60
CA SER A 360 1.19 16.37 10.57
C SER A 360 1.09 17.92 10.44
N SER A 361 2.02 18.58 9.76
CA SER A 361 1.89 20.02 9.47
C SER A 361 0.74 20.32 8.52
N VAL A 362 0.32 19.38 7.70
CA VAL A 362 -0.88 19.49 6.86
C VAL A 362 -2.16 19.38 7.69
N LEU A 363 -2.12 18.65 8.82
CA LEU A 363 -3.30 18.31 9.61
C LEU A 363 -3.34 18.97 10.99
N GLN A 364 -2.26 19.58 11.48
CA GLN A 364 -2.26 20.27 12.78
C GLN A 364 -2.69 21.74 12.64
N PRO A 365 -3.78 22.17 13.31
CA PRO A 365 -4.05 23.58 13.48
C PRO A 365 -2.95 24.18 14.37
N HIS A 366 -2.16 25.11 13.84
CA HIS A 366 -1.22 25.85 14.65
C HIS A 366 -1.97 26.50 15.85
N ALA A 367 -1.62 26.07 17.05
CA ALA A 367 -2.08 26.72 18.26
C ALA A 367 -1.62 28.20 18.20
N THR A 368 -2.58 29.12 17.99
CA THR A 368 -2.33 30.52 18.08
C THR A 368 -1.85 30.82 19.51
N SER A 369 -0.58 31.09 19.67
CA SER A 369 -0.03 31.70 20.89
C SER A 369 -0.64 33.08 21.02
N SER A 370 -1.67 33.22 21.86
CA SER A 370 -2.14 34.49 22.34
C SER A 370 -1.09 35.12 23.26
N SER A 371 -0.47 36.17 22.79
CA SER A 371 0.24 37.16 23.61
C SER A 371 -0.76 38.19 24.11
#